data_86012210be172259459c63d69f1801b3
#
_entry.id   86012210be172259459c63d69f1801b3
#
_cell.length_a   1.000
_cell.length_b   1.000
_cell.length_c   1.000
_cell.angle_alpha   90.00
_cell.angle_beta   90.00
_cell.angle_gamma   90.00
#
_symmetry.space_group_name_H-M   'P 1'
#
loop_
_entity.id
_entity.type
_entity.pdbx_description
1 polymer ?
#
loop_
_entity_poly.entity_id
_entity_poly.type
_entity_poly.pdbx_seq_one_letter_code
_entity_poly.pdbx_strand_id
1 'polypeptide(L)'
;MKRTMVLAIAALCVLFAASASRAEFRLGGGIHYLKTVGDIADAPEFDSNAFNIVASAQMTIPLFKFEGDVEWVDDYGGSGESLLLPQVFVLVGGMFYGGVGIGTGYIDSKWFNAPFYALRAGVDIPLGPVSVDVNANYRFMDTAVFEDAGTEDFDSMTFGAIVRFKLF
;
A
#
# COMPACT_ATOMS: atom_id res chain seq x y z
N MET A 1 22.42 -27.92 -12.60
CA MET A 1 21.74 -26.65 -12.33
C MET A 1 20.39 -26.48 -13.06
N LYS A 2 20.28 -26.69 -14.40
CA LYS A 2 19.00 -26.44 -15.11
C LYS A 2 17.83 -27.34 -14.65
N ARG A 3 18.06 -28.63 -14.36
CA ARG A 3 17.00 -29.57 -13.91
C ARG A 3 16.47 -29.26 -12.51
N THR A 4 17.34 -28.87 -11.58
CA THR A 4 16.93 -28.48 -10.22
C THR A 4 16.12 -27.19 -10.24
N MET A 5 16.43 -26.23 -11.10
CA MET A 5 15.68 -25.00 -11.27
C MET A 5 14.28 -25.26 -11.86
N VAL A 6 14.15 -26.15 -12.84
CA VAL A 6 12.86 -26.54 -13.42
C VAL A 6 11.98 -27.25 -12.39
N LEU A 7 12.55 -28.15 -11.58
CA LEU A 7 11.81 -28.83 -10.51
C LEU A 7 11.37 -27.86 -9.41
N ALA A 8 12.20 -26.89 -9.06
CA ALA A 8 11.84 -25.86 -8.09
C ALA A 8 10.69 -24.97 -8.60
N ILE A 9 10.73 -24.56 -9.87
CA ILE A 9 9.67 -23.78 -10.51
C ILE A 9 8.37 -24.60 -10.59
N ALA A 10 8.46 -25.88 -11.00
CA ALA A 10 7.29 -26.75 -11.06
C ALA A 10 6.67 -27.00 -9.68
N ALA A 11 7.48 -27.21 -8.64
CA ALA A 11 7.01 -27.34 -7.27
C ALA A 11 6.35 -26.05 -6.77
N LEU A 12 6.92 -24.90 -7.10
CA LEU A 12 6.35 -23.59 -6.78
C LEU A 12 5.00 -23.38 -7.48
N CYS A 13 4.89 -23.72 -8.77
CA CYS A 13 3.62 -23.65 -9.52
C CYS A 13 2.53 -24.58 -8.93
N VAL A 14 2.90 -25.78 -8.50
CA VAL A 14 1.96 -26.73 -7.85
C VAL A 14 1.50 -26.19 -6.49
N LEU A 15 2.41 -25.62 -5.69
CA LEU A 15 2.08 -24.98 -4.43
C LEU A 15 1.14 -23.78 -4.63
N PHE A 16 1.38 -22.95 -5.64
CA PHE A 16 0.48 -21.83 -5.98
C PHE A 16 -0.90 -22.32 -6.46
N ALA A 17 -0.94 -23.35 -7.31
CA ALA A 17 -2.20 -23.92 -7.79
C ALA A 17 -3.04 -24.55 -6.66
N ALA A 18 -2.40 -25.26 -5.74
CA ALA A 18 -3.06 -25.83 -4.55
C ALA A 18 -3.54 -24.77 -3.55
N SER A 19 -2.85 -23.62 -3.51
CA SER A 19 -3.23 -22.48 -2.66
C SER A 19 -4.39 -21.68 -3.24
N ALA A 20 -4.52 -21.62 -4.57
CA ALA A 20 -5.59 -20.91 -5.24
C ALA A 20 -7.01 -21.43 -4.91
N SER A 21 -7.13 -22.71 -4.56
CA SER A 21 -8.40 -23.31 -4.12
C SER A 21 -8.88 -22.83 -2.73
N ARG A 22 -8.03 -22.10 -2.01
CA ARG A 22 -8.34 -21.50 -0.69
C ARG A 22 -8.17 -19.98 -0.69
N ALA A 23 -8.13 -19.37 -1.86
CA ALA A 23 -8.02 -17.93 -1.96
C ALA A 23 -9.30 -17.28 -1.43
N GLU A 24 -9.14 -16.29 -0.58
CA GLU A 24 -10.22 -15.41 -0.15
C GLU A 24 -10.06 -14.06 -0.85
N PHE A 25 -11.16 -13.57 -1.41
CA PHE A 25 -11.21 -12.22 -1.95
C PHE A 25 -12.05 -11.31 -1.06
N ARG A 26 -11.50 -10.15 -0.73
CA ARG A 26 -12.12 -9.17 0.17
C ARG A 26 -12.09 -7.79 -0.49
N LEU A 27 -13.19 -7.05 -0.32
CA LEU A 27 -13.25 -5.62 -0.66
C LEU A 27 -13.58 -4.82 0.59
N GLY A 28 -13.05 -3.62 0.65
CA GLY A 28 -13.29 -2.78 1.81
C GLY A 28 -12.92 -1.33 1.60
N GLY A 29 -13.04 -0.60 2.67
CA GLY A 29 -12.63 0.80 2.75
C GLY A 29 -12.28 1.17 4.17
N GLY A 30 -11.60 2.28 4.30
CA GLY A 30 -11.09 2.73 5.58
C GLY A 30 -10.62 4.17 5.56
N ILE A 31 -9.98 4.54 6.64
CA ILE A 31 -9.35 5.83 6.82
C ILE A 31 -7.91 5.65 7.26
N HIS A 32 -7.04 6.46 6.72
CA HIS A 32 -5.65 6.60 7.16
C HIS A 32 -5.39 8.04 7.61
N TYR A 33 -4.58 8.18 8.64
CA TYR A 33 -3.93 9.43 9.00
C TYR A 33 -2.56 9.44 8.35
N LEU A 34 -2.33 10.42 7.49
CA LEU A 34 -1.06 10.63 6.79
C LEU A 34 -0.26 11.68 7.53
N LYS A 35 1.03 11.40 7.70
CA LYS A 35 2.03 12.35 8.15
C LYS A 35 3.18 12.36 7.15
N THR A 36 3.38 13.48 6.48
CA THR A 36 4.58 13.71 5.66
C THR A 36 5.78 13.90 6.59
N VAL A 37 6.88 13.26 6.27
CA VAL A 37 8.15 13.32 7.00
C VAL A 37 9.26 13.68 6.02
N GLY A 38 10.37 14.24 6.51
CA GLY A 38 11.47 14.72 5.66
C GLY A 38 11.45 16.22 5.46
N ASP A 39 12.28 16.71 4.55
CA ASP A 39 12.58 18.15 4.38
C ASP A 39 11.34 18.97 3.96
N ILE A 40 10.38 18.37 3.25
CA ILE A 40 9.12 19.04 2.86
C ILE A 40 8.22 19.35 4.06
N ALA A 41 8.25 18.49 5.09
CA ALA A 41 7.42 18.71 6.29
C ALA A 41 7.81 19.95 7.08
N ASP A 42 9.02 20.48 6.87
CA ASP A 42 9.56 21.66 7.52
C ASP A 42 9.28 22.96 6.72
N ALA A 43 8.62 22.86 5.57
CA ALA A 43 8.28 24.04 4.77
C ALA A 43 7.21 24.91 5.49
N PRO A 44 7.39 26.23 5.59
CA PRO A 44 6.59 27.11 6.46
C PRO A 44 5.09 27.17 6.16
N GLU A 45 4.65 26.73 5.00
CA GLU A 45 3.23 26.78 4.57
C GLU A 45 2.66 25.40 4.25
N PHE A 46 3.41 24.31 4.50
CA PHE A 46 2.99 22.96 4.16
C PHE A 46 2.31 22.28 5.36
N ASP A 47 1.03 21.86 5.21
CA ASP A 47 0.37 21.00 6.20
C ASP A 47 0.85 19.57 6.03
N SER A 48 1.70 19.13 6.94
CA SER A 48 2.30 17.79 6.94
C SER A 48 1.33 16.68 7.34
N ASN A 49 0.09 17.01 7.72
CA ASN A 49 -0.88 16.07 8.25
C ASN A 49 -2.15 16.06 7.40
N ALA A 50 -2.65 14.88 7.07
CA ALA A 50 -3.91 14.75 6.34
C ALA A 50 -4.66 13.49 6.75
N PHE A 51 -5.99 13.48 6.53
CA PHE A 51 -6.81 12.27 6.60
C PHE A 51 -7.12 11.80 5.20
N ASN A 52 -6.92 10.50 4.96
CA ASN A 52 -7.15 9.86 3.68
C ASN A 52 -8.33 8.91 3.78
N ILE A 53 -9.13 8.84 2.73
CA ILE A 53 -10.09 7.76 2.52
C ILE A 53 -9.41 6.69 1.68
N VAL A 54 -9.60 5.43 2.05
CA VAL A 54 -8.98 4.27 1.39
C VAL A 54 -10.05 3.37 0.83
N ALA A 55 -9.92 3.00 -0.44
CA ALA A 55 -10.61 1.85 -1.04
C ALA A 55 -9.59 0.71 -1.19
N SER A 56 -9.95 -0.51 -0.78
CA SER A 56 -9.05 -1.65 -0.72
C SER A 56 -9.65 -2.90 -1.32
N ALA A 57 -8.85 -3.61 -2.10
CA ALA A 57 -9.14 -4.96 -2.59
C ALA A 57 -7.99 -5.89 -2.18
N GLN A 58 -8.32 -7.01 -1.54
CA GLN A 58 -7.32 -7.96 -1.04
C GLN A 58 -7.65 -9.38 -1.48
N MET A 59 -6.64 -10.09 -1.99
CA MET A 59 -6.66 -11.52 -2.21
C MET A 59 -5.72 -12.19 -1.21
N THR A 60 -6.24 -13.09 -0.39
CA THR A 60 -5.48 -13.81 0.63
C THR A 60 -5.33 -15.28 0.22
N ILE A 61 -4.11 -15.77 0.23
CA ILE A 61 -3.74 -17.20 0.15
C ILE A 61 -2.95 -17.56 1.42
N PRO A 62 -2.72 -18.84 1.76
CA PRO A 62 -2.30 -19.23 3.13
C PRO A 62 -1.15 -18.48 3.78
N LEU A 63 -0.17 -17.98 3.01
CA LEU A 63 1.00 -17.25 3.53
C LEU A 63 1.10 -15.83 3.00
N PHE A 64 0.39 -15.52 1.92
CA PHE A 64 0.52 -14.25 1.22
C PHE A 64 -0.80 -13.55 1.11
N LYS A 65 -0.74 -12.23 1.14
CA LYS A 65 -1.85 -11.34 0.79
C LYS A 65 -1.37 -10.43 -0.33
N PHE A 66 -2.17 -10.34 -1.38
CA PHE A 66 -1.99 -9.37 -2.47
C PHE A 66 -3.06 -8.32 -2.29
N GLU A 67 -2.64 -7.08 -2.17
CA GLU A 67 -3.55 -5.99 -1.84
C GLU A 67 -3.37 -4.84 -2.82
N GLY A 68 -4.48 -4.30 -3.29
CA GLY A 68 -4.52 -3.08 -4.08
C GLY A 68 -5.35 -2.05 -3.34
N ASP A 69 -4.75 -0.90 -3.09
CA ASP A 69 -5.39 0.22 -2.43
C ASP A 69 -5.39 1.45 -3.32
N VAL A 70 -6.42 2.26 -3.16
CA VAL A 70 -6.46 3.61 -3.68
C VAL A 70 -6.77 4.53 -2.51
N GLU A 71 -5.83 5.42 -2.17
CA GLU A 71 -6.02 6.43 -1.15
C GLU A 71 -6.34 7.77 -1.81
N TRP A 72 -7.32 8.45 -1.25
CA TRP A 72 -7.67 9.82 -1.61
C TRP A 72 -7.38 10.73 -0.43
N VAL A 73 -6.51 11.69 -0.66
CA VAL A 73 -6.16 12.78 0.26
C VAL A 73 -6.83 14.03 -0.26
N ASP A 74 -7.70 14.63 0.54
CA ASP A 74 -8.29 15.92 0.21
C ASP A 74 -7.38 17.03 0.73
N ASP A 75 -7.28 18.13 -0.03
CA ASP A 75 -6.47 19.30 0.34
C ASP A 75 -5.04 18.96 0.77
N TYR A 76 -4.32 18.23 -0.10
CA TYR A 76 -2.96 17.79 0.22
C TYR A 76 -2.00 18.98 0.38
N GLY A 77 -1.36 19.05 1.56
CA GLY A 77 -0.41 20.12 1.90
C GLY A 77 -1.03 21.51 2.04
N GLY A 78 -2.36 21.65 2.11
CA GLY A 78 -3.05 22.94 2.15
C GLY A 78 -3.11 23.64 0.79
N SER A 79 -2.87 22.89 -0.30
CA SER A 79 -2.85 23.44 -1.67
C SER A 79 -4.24 23.63 -2.29
N GLY A 80 -5.29 23.08 -1.67
CA GLY A 80 -6.63 22.98 -2.25
C GLY A 80 -6.77 21.88 -3.31
N GLU A 81 -5.72 21.08 -3.55
CA GLU A 81 -5.70 20.02 -4.53
C GLU A 81 -5.83 18.64 -3.87
N SER A 82 -6.55 17.73 -4.53
CA SER A 82 -6.69 16.37 -4.05
C SER A 82 -5.58 15.49 -4.64
N LEU A 83 -5.00 14.63 -3.80
CA LEU A 83 -3.99 13.65 -4.20
C LEU A 83 -4.61 12.24 -4.19
N LEU A 84 -4.46 11.52 -5.29
CA LEU A 84 -4.85 10.12 -5.43
C LEU A 84 -3.60 9.23 -5.45
N LEU A 85 -3.56 8.21 -4.58
CA LEU A 85 -2.42 7.31 -4.41
C LEU A 85 -2.83 5.85 -4.66
N PRO A 86 -2.85 5.39 -5.91
CA PRO A 86 -2.97 3.97 -6.20
C PRO A 86 -1.68 3.24 -5.86
N GLN A 87 -1.83 2.09 -5.17
CA GLN A 87 -0.70 1.30 -4.70
C GLN A 87 -1.05 -0.19 -4.62
N VAL A 88 -0.06 -1.05 -4.75
CA VAL A 88 -0.20 -2.50 -4.63
C VAL A 88 0.83 -3.03 -3.66
N PHE A 89 0.45 -4.06 -2.89
CA PHE A 89 1.29 -4.68 -1.88
C PHE A 89 1.36 -6.18 -2.04
N VAL A 90 2.51 -6.73 -1.67
CA VAL A 90 2.70 -8.15 -1.38
C VAL A 90 3.04 -8.25 0.11
N LEU A 91 2.14 -8.88 0.86
CA LEU A 91 2.23 -9.00 2.30
C LEU A 91 2.39 -10.48 2.69
N VAL A 92 3.15 -10.73 3.73
CA VAL A 92 3.42 -12.06 4.29
C VAL A 92 2.95 -12.11 5.73
N GLY A 93 2.20 -13.14 6.08
CA GLY A 93 1.70 -13.37 7.42
C GLY A 93 0.20 -13.70 7.46
N GLY A 94 -0.30 -13.94 8.66
CA GLY A 94 -1.71 -14.21 8.95
C GLY A 94 -2.39 -13.00 9.57
N MET A 95 -2.72 -13.13 10.88
CA MET A 95 -3.25 -12.01 11.67
C MET A 95 -2.23 -10.86 11.74
N PHE A 96 -1.00 -11.16 12.12
CA PHE A 96 0.12 -10.21 12.02
C PHE A 96 0.77 -10.38 10.66
N TYR A 97 1.03 -9.29 9.99
CA TYR A 97 1.63 -9.31 8.67
C TYR A 97 2.57 -8.13 8.46
N GLY A 98 3.43 -8.29 7.48
CA GLY A 98 4.28 -7.22 6.96
C GLY A 98 4.60 -7.46 5.50
N GLY A 99 5.03 -6.44 4.81
CA GLY A 99 5.40 -6.58 3.41
C GLY A 99 5.79 -5.29 2.74
N VAL A 100 5.86 -5.38 1.42
CA VAL A 100 6.35 -4.30 0.56
C VAL A 100 5.31 -3.95 -0.48
N GLY A 101 5.36 -2.72 -0.94
CA GLY A 101 4.46 -2.21 -1.97
C GLY A 101 5.14 -1.24 -2.90
N ILE A 102 4.43 -0.95 -3.96
CA ILE A 102 4.78 0.08 -4.94
C ILE A 102 3.52 0.83 -5.32
N GLY A 103 3.65 2.12 -5.55
CA GLY A 103 2.53 2.96 -5.96
C GLY A 103 2.99 4.18 -6.72
N THR A 104 2.03 4.99 -7.10
CA THR A 104 2.26 6.28 -7.74
C THR A 104 1.26 7.29 -7.22
N GLY A 105 1.45 8.56 -7.52
CA GLY A 105 0.51 9.62 -7.17
C GLY A 105 -0.05 10.30 -8.40
N TYR A 106 -1.26 10.86 -8.25
CA TYR A 106 -1.91 11.69 -9.24
C TYR A 106 -2.44 12.95 -8.55
N ILE A 107 -1.91 14.09 -8.94
CA ILE A 107 -2.25 15.43 -8.42
C ILE A 107 -2.24 16.43 -9.56
N ASP A 108 -3.11 17.42 -9.53
CA ASP A 108 -3.20 18.48 -10.57
C ASP A 108 -3.20 17.93 -12.01
N SER A 109 -4.00 16.87 -12.24
CA SER A 109 -4.12 16.23 -13.57
C SER A 109 -2.81 15.61 -14.10
N LYS A 110 -1.83 15.37 -13.24
CA LYS A 110 -0.53 14.78 -13.58
C LYS A 110 -0.20 13.59 -12.70
N TRP A 111 0.38 12.57 -13.30
CA TRP A 111 0.96 11.46 -12.56
C TRP A 111 2.36 11.83 -12.06
N PHE A 112 2.75 11.26 -10.93
CA PHE A 112 4.13 11.34 -10.47
C PHE A 112 5.09 10.79 -11.52
N ASN A 113 6.23 11.43 -11.68
CA ASN A 113 7.25 11.02 -12.65
C ASN A 113 7.94 9.71 -12.26
N ALA A 114 7.94 9.35 -10.97
CA ALA A 114 8.50 8.12 -10.43
C ALA A 114 7.51 7.42 -9.52
N PRO A 115 7.57 6.07 -9.42
CA PRO A 115 6.83 5.34 -8.40
C PRO A 115 7.45 5.58 -7.02
N PHE A 116 6.63 5.53 -5.98
CA PHE A 116 7.10 5.39 -4.61
C PHE A 116 7.11 3.90 -4.21
N TYR A 117 7.97 3.57 -3.28
CA TYR A 117 7.98 2.27 -2.62
C TYR A 117 7.38 2.39 -1.22
N ALA A 118 6.82 1.30 -0.71
CA ALA A 118 6.19 1.30 0.59
C ALA A 118 6.55 0.05 1.39
N LEU A 119 6.69 0.24 2.70
CA LEU A 119 6.69 -0.83 3.69
C LEU A 119 5.37 -0.78 4.44
N ARG A 120 4.73 -1.93 4.64
CA ARG A 120 3.49 -2.03 5.42
C ARG A 120 3.64 -3.09 6.49
N ALA A 121 3.13 -2.80 7.68
CA ALA A 121 2.91 -3.76 8.75
C ALA A 121 1.54 -3.54 9.38
N GLY A 122 0.91 -4.61 9.84
CA GLY A 122 -0.43 -4.49 10.41
C GLY A 122 -0.94 -5.73 11.11
N VAL A 123 -2.16 -5.59 11.61
CA VAL A 123 -2.93 -6.63 12.27
C VAL A 123 -4.29 -6.72 11.60
N ASP A 124 -4.58 -7.87 10.98
CA ASP A 124 -5.86 -8.18 10.32
C ASP A 124 -6.69 -9.08 11.23
N ILE A 125 -7.72 -8.53 11.85
CA ILE A 125 -8.58 -9.19 12.84
C ILE A 125 -9.82 -9.73 12.13
N PRO A 126 -9.94 -11.07 11.94
CA PRO A 126 -11.11 -11.66 11.30
C PRO A 126 -12.30 -11.67 12.26
N LEU A 127 -13.43 -11.16 11.80
CA LEU A 127 -14.70 -11.11 12.51
C LEU A 127 -15.81 -11.80 11.68
N GLY A 128 -15.58 -13.06 11.32
CA GLY A 128 -16.48 -13.81 10.43
C GLY A 128 -16.37 -13.36 8.97
N PRO A 129 -17.46 -12.85 8.37
CA PRO A 129 -17.43 -12.37 6.98
C PRO A 129 -16.75 -11.00 6.83
N VAL A 130 -16.43 -10.35 7.93
CA VAL A 130 -15.77 -9.03 7.98
C VAL A 130 -14.38 -9.18 8.59
N SER A 131 -13.43 -8.37 8.20
CA SER A 131 -12.17 -8.18 8.91
C SER A 131 -11.92 -6.70 9.17
N VAL A 132 -11.24 -6.43 10.28
CA VAL A 132 -10.73 -5.10 10.62
C VAL A 132 -9.22 -5.17 10.56
N ASP A 133 -8.65 -4.39 9.68
CA ASP A 133 -7.22 -4.29 9.47
C ASP A 133 -6.71 -2.97 10.05
N VAL A 134 -5.79 -3.04 10.99
CA VAL A 134 -5.09 -1.86 11.53
C VAL A 134 -3.66 -1.92 11.05
N ASN A 135 -3.23 -0.89 10.34
CA ASN A 135 -1.95 -0.91 9.67
C ASN A 135 -1.19 0.41 9.77
N ALA A 136 0.11 0.29 9.54
CA ALA A 136 1.04 1.39 9.37
C ALA A 136 1.79 1.19 8.05
N ASN A 137 1.97 2.27 7.30
CA ASN A 137 2.77 2.29 6.09
C ASN A 137 3.87 3.34 6.23
N TYR A 138 5.02 3.03 5.68
CA TYR A 138 6.08 3.99 5.42
C TYR A 138 6.33 4.01 3.93
N ARG A 139 6.21 5.17 3.31
CA ARG A 139 6.45 5.39 1.88
C ARG A 139 7.70 6.18 1.70
N PHE A 140 8.50 5.77 0.74
CA PHE A 140 9.72 6.46 0.36
C PHE A 140 9.82 6.53 -1.18
N MET A 141 10.31 7.65 -1.65
CA MET A 141 10.52 7.90 -3.07
C MET A 141 12.00 8.10 -3.32
N ASP A 142 12.54 7.44 -4.34
CA ASP A 142 13.93 7.61 -4.71
C ASP A 142 14.12 9.00 -5.35
N THR A 143 15.02 9.80 -4.80
CA THR A 143 15.27 11.20 -5.17
C THR A 143 15.87 11.39 -6.57
N ALA A 144 16.24 10.32 -7.27
CA ALA A 144 16.91 10.37 -8.56
C ALA A 144 16.08 10.93 -9.73
N VAL A 145 14.81 11.26 -9.55
CA VAL A 145 13.87 11.53 -10.65
C VAL A 145 13.38 12.98 -10.72
N PHE A 146 13.72 13.81 -9.75
CA PHE A 146 13.35 15.23 -9.76
C PHE A 146 14.50 16.13 -10.19
N GLU A 147 15.02 15.94 -11.42
CA GLU A 147 16.13 16.78 -11.96
C GLU A 147 15.78 18.28 -12.07
N ASP A 148 14.49 18.67 -12.07
CA ASP A 148 14.06 20.06 -12.27
C ASP A 148 13.38 20.73 -11.05
N ALA A 149 13.13 20.03 -9.95
CA ALA A 149 12.33 20.55 -8.83
C ALA A 149 13.01 20.47 -7.46
N GLY A 150 14.33 20.53 -7.40
CA GLY A 150 15.04 20.44 -6.10
C GLY A 150 14.93 19.04 -5.48
N THR A 151 16.00 18.61 -4.84
CA THR A 151 16.11 17.30 -4.17
C THR A 151 15.28 17.35 -2.87
N GLU A 152 13.99 17.08 -2.95
CA GLU A 152 13.12 17.02 -1.76
C GLU A 152 12.67 15.56 -1.54
N ASP A 153 13.04 15.00 -0.39
CA ASP A 153 12.65 13.65 0.02
C ASP A 153 11.16 13.63 0.35
N PHE A 154 10.38 12.85 -0.42
CA PHE A 154 8.95 12.73 -0.28
C PHE A 154 8.58 11.50 0.55
N ASP A 155 9.05 11.48 1.78
CA ASP A 155 8.74 10.40 2.72
C ASP A 155 7.43 10.65 3.45
N SER A 156 6.63 9.62 3.61
CA SER A 156 5.40 9.73 4.38
C SER A 156 5.10 8.49 5.21
N MET A 157 4.50 8.70 6.36
CA MET A 157 3.96 7.63 7.20
C MET A 157 2.44 7.71 7.21
N THR A 158 1.77 6.57 7.15
CA THR A 158 0.32 6.49 7.38
C THR A 158 0.00 5.47 8.44
N PHE A 159 -1.03 5.78 9.23
CA PHE A 159 -1.61 4.89 10.22
C PHE A 159 -3.12 4.87 10.02
N GLY A 160 -3.73 3.69 10.03
CA GLY A 160 -5.16 3.65 9.84
C GLY A 160 -5.80 2.31 10.03
N ALA A 161 -7.07 2.27 9.67
CA ALA A 161 -7.88 1.07 9.75
C ALA A 161 -8.72 0.92 8.48
N ILE A 162 -8.82 -0.32 8.00
CA ILE A 162 -9.62 -0.73 6.85
C ILE A 162 -10.59 -1.83 7.29
N VAL A 163 -11.85 -1.68 6.97
CA VAL A 163 -12.86 -2.74 7.16
C VAL A 163 -13.08 -3.42 5.81
N ARG A 164 -12.92 -4.74 5.76
CA ARG A 164 -13.08 -5.53 4.55
C ARG A 164 -14.14 -6.58 4.71
N PHE A 165 -14.91 -6.81 3.66
CA PHE A 165 -15.92 -7.85 3.56
C PHE A 165 -15.40 -8.96 2.65
N LYS A 166 -15.50 -10.21 3.13
CA LYS A 166 -15.21 -11.40 2.35
C LYS A 166 -16.30 -11.60 1.31
N LEU A 167 -15.94 -11.74 0.05
CA LEU A 167 -16.86 -11.97 -1.06
C LEU A 167 -16.97 -13.46 -1.40
N PHE A 168 -15.85 -14.19 -1.41
CA PHE A 168 -15.78 -15.65 -1.65
C PHE A 168 -14.44 -16.22 -1.17
#